data_76d7c2e94e7da9bb970087c71584d03d
#
_entry.id   76d7c2e94e7da9bb970087c71584d03d
#
_cell.length_a   1.000
_cell.length_b   1.000
_cell.length_c   1.000
_cell.angle_alpha   90.00
_cell.angle_beta   90.00
_cell.angle_gamma   90.00
#
_symmetry.space_group_name_H-M   'P 1'
#
loop_
_entity.id
_entity.type
_entity.pdbx_description
1 polymer ?
#
loop_
_entity_poly.entity_id
_entity_poly.type
_entity_poly.pdbx_seq_one_letter_code
_entity_poly.pdbx_strand_id
1 'polypeptide(L)'
;MKLVKEQNKPINNNEVSDKEAEEAYIKILKWIGEDPSREGLLETPKRVLKAYREYFKGYQEDPNKILSKTFGDVEGYNDMVIQKNISVQSHCEHHMAPILGIAHVAYMPNERVVGLSKLARVVEVFSRRMQTQERLTKQIATTLMDSLQAKGVAVTINATHQCMTTRGIKKEQATTITNYYLGKFKDDLACQNRYLRFISSKI
;
A
#
# COMPACT_ATOMS: atom_id res chain seq x y z
N MET A 1 -12.89 -6.56 13.65
CA MET A 1 -13.65 -5.64 12.77
C MET A 1 -13.59 -4.16 13.17
N LYS A 2 -13.64 -3.75 14.46
CA LYS A 2 -13.53 -2.33 14.89
C LYS A 2 -12.19 -1.65 14.52
N LEU A 3 -11.06 -2.31 14.72
CA LEU A 3 -9.71 -1.75 14.50
C LEU A 3 -9.40 -1.37 13.05
N VAL A 4 -9.97 -2.06 12.05
CA VAL A 4 -9.73 -1.75 10.63
C VAL A 4 -10.52 -0.50 10.18
N LYS A 5 -11.70 -0.27 10.77
CA LYS A 5 -12.52 0.92 10.44
C LYS A 5 -11.92 2.22 10.97
N GLU A 6 -11.22 2.19 12.10
CA GLU A 6 -10.56 3.38 12.67
C GLU A 6 -9.30 3.78 11.90
N GLN A 7 -8.58 2.82 11.33
CA GLN A 7 -7.35 3.08 10.55
C GLN A 7 -7.61 3.65 9.14
N ASN A 8 -8.86 3.66 8.67
CA ASN A 8 -9.23 4.17 7.34
C ASN A 8 -9.62 5.64 7.33
N LYS A 9 -9.70 6.30 8.50
CA LYS A 9 -9.99 7.73 8.56
C LYS A 9 -8.72 8.54 8.33
N PRO A 10 -8.80 9.67 7.58
CA PRO A 10 -7.68 10.59 7.46
C PRO A 10 -7.22 11.09 8.83
N ILE A 11 -5.93 11.09 9.07
CA ILE A 11 -5.33 11.66 10.28
C ILE A 11 -5.10 13.14 10.02
N ASN A 12 -5.84 14.00 10.70
CA ASN A 12 -5.83 15.44 10.46
C ASN A 12 -5.21 16.23 11.63
N ASN A 13 -4.19 15.66 12.30
CA ASN A 13 -3.54 16.32 13.43
C ASN A 13 -2.09 16.69 13.05
N ASN A 14 -1.88 17.93 12.62
CA ASN A 14 -0.56 18.52 12.59
C ASN A 14 -0.28 19.17 13.96
N GLU A 15 0.03 18.36 14.96
CA GLU A 15 0.49 18.85 16.28
C GLU A 15 1.91 19.43 16.21
N VAL A 16 2.66 19.11 15.14
CA VAL A 16 4.04 19.56 14.91
C VAL A 16 4.08 20.44 13.66
N SER A 17 4.65 21.64 13.79
CA SER A 17 4.84 22.56 12.69
C SER A 17 5.97 22.12 11.75
N ASP A 18 5.97 22.62 10.52
CA ASP A 18 7.05 22.37 9.55
C ASP A 18 8.40 22.80 10.09
N LYS A 19 8.45 23.94 10.79
CA LYS A 19 9.69 24.46 11.40
C LYS A 19 10.25 23.50 12.44
N GLU A 20 9.43 22.98 13.33
CA GLU A 20 9.83 21.99 14.34
C GLU A 20 10.32 20.70 13.69
N ALA A 21 9.66 20.25 12.61
CA ALA A 21 10.05 19.07 11.86
C ALA A 21 11.41 19.28 11.12
N GLU A 22 11.63 20.48 10.53
CA GLU A 22 12.91 20.85 9.93
C GLU A 22 14.03 20.85 10.97
N GLU A 23 13.80 21.45 12.14
CA GLU A 23 14.77 21.49 13.25
C GLU A 23 15.11 20.08 13.76
N ALA A 24 14.13 19.18 13.83
CA ALA A 24 14.36 17.79 14.19
C ALA A 24 15.26 17.08 13.15
N TYR A 25 15.06 17.37 11.87
CA TYR A 25 15.89 16.80 10.80
C TYR A 25 17.32 17.32 10.82
N ILE A 26 17.52 18.60 11.13
CA ILE A 26 18.85 19.17 11.35
C ILE A 26 19.59 18.47 12.50
N LYS A 27 18.88 18.13 13.59
CA LYS A 27 19.44 17.35 14.70
C LYS A 27 19.84 15.93 14.26
N ILE A 28 19.04 15.28 13.40
CA ILE A 28 19.38 13.97 12.85
C ILE A 28 20.64 14.05 11.99
N LEU A 29 20.77 15.07 11.12
CA LEU A 29 21.97 15.27 10.31
C LEU A 29 23.23 15.40 11.18
N LYS A 30 23.18 16.21 12.25
CA LYS A 30 24.29 16.33 13.21
C LYS A 30 24.58 15.01 13.92
N TRP A 31 23.54 14.27 14.31
CA TRP A 31 23.69 13.01 15.03
C TRP A 31 24.39 11.93 14.19
N ILE A 32 24.16 11.89 12.88
CA ILE A 32 24.88 10.97 11.96
C ILE A 32 26.30 11.44 11.63
N GLY A 33 26.75 12.61 12.15
CA GLY A 33 28.08 13.14 11.92
C GLY A 33 28.21 14.11 10.74
N GLU A 34 27.08 14.57 10.17
CA GLU A 34 27.09 15.46 9.02
C GLU A 34 27.02 16.95 9.45
N ASP A 35 27.56 17.84 8.63
CA ASP A 35 27.48 19.30 8.82
C ASP A 35 26.28 19.85 8.01
N PRO A 36 25.16 20.22 8.66
CA PRO A 36 23.99 20.75 7.97
C PRO A 36 24.21 22.15 7.38
N SER A 37 25.32 22.83 7.69
CA SER A 37 25.65 24.18 7.17
C SER A 37 26.32 24.13 5.80
N ARG A 38 26.83 22.99 5.36
CA ARG A 38 27.45 22.88 4.03
C ARG A 38 26.41 23.07 2.91
N GLU A 39 26.84 23.70 1.80
CA GLU A 39 25.97 24.11 0.69
C GLU A 39 24.98 23.03 0.21
N GLY A 40 25.46 21.80 0.06
CA GLY A 40 24.61 20.68 -0.42
C GLY A 40 23.51 20.25 0.56
N LEU A 41 23.57 20.63 1.84
CA LEU A 41 22.61 20.24 2.89
C LEU A 41 21.69 21.37 3.37
N LEU A 42 21.95 22.63 3.00
CA LEU A 42 21.14 23.77 3.46
C LEU A 42 19.63 23.59 3.23
N GLU A 43 19.25 23.06 2.06
CA GLU A 43 17.85 22.83 1.71
C GLU A 43 17.36 21.40 2.03
N THR A 44 18.23 20.52 2.53
CA THR A 44 17.88 19.11 2.76
C THR A 44 16.72 18.92 3.73
N PRO A 45 16.62 19.61 4.88
CA PRO A 45 15.48 19.47 5.78
C PRO A 45 14.14 19.73 5.09
N LYS A 46 14.02 20.82 4.33
CA LYS A 46 12.81 21.16 3.57
C LYS A 46 12.48 20.13 2.48
N ARG A 47 13.52 19.68 1.76
CA ARG A 47 13.33 18.66 0.70
C ARG A 47 12.86 17.34 1.26
N VAL A 48 13.36 16.93 2.41
CA VAL A 48 12.92 15.70 3.09
C VAL A 48 11.48 15.82 3.54
N LEU A 49 11.06 16.93 4.16
CA LEU A 49 9.67 17.12 4.56
C LEU A 49 8.72 17.10 3.36
N LYS A 50 9.12 17.72 2.24
CA LYS A 50 8.35 17.65 0.99
C LYS A 50 8.22 16.22 0.50
N ALA A 51 9.31 15.45 0.48
CA ALA A 51 9.30 14.04 0.08
C ALA A 51 8.41 13.19 1.02
N TYR A 52 8.46 13.44 2.33
CA TYR A 52 7.63 12.72 3.30
C TYR A 52 6.14 12.99 3.13
N ARG A 53 5.75 14.21 2.75
CA ARG A 53 4.34 14.48 2.39
C ARG A 53 3.88 13.65 1.21
N GLU A 54 4.75 13.39 0.23
CA GLU A 54 4.44 12.53 -0.90
C GLU A 54 4.43 11.05 -0.50
N TYR A 55 5.43 10.60 0.28
CA TYR A 55 5.54 9.20 0.72
C TYR A 55 4.41 8.79 1.65
N PHE A 56 3.90 9.71 2.45
CA PHE A 56 2.90 9.43 3.48
C PHE A 56 1.53 10.09 3.23
N LYS A 57 1.27 10.54 1.99
CA LYS A 57 -0.01 11.16 1.62
C LYS A 57 -1.23 10.27 1.87
N GLY A 58 -1.04 8.96 1.88
CA GLY A 58 -2.10 7.99 2.13
C GLY A 58 -2.78 8.12 3.50
N TYR A 59 -2.14 8.78 4.48
CA TYR A 59 -2.80 9.11 5.75
C TYR A 59 -3.87 10.19 5.62
N GLN A 60 -3.86 10.97 4.55
CA GLN A 60 -4.82 12.04 4.26
C GLN A 60 -5.92 11.59 3.30
N GLU A 61 -5.85 10.36 2.79
CA GLU A 61 -6.78 9.83 1.81
C GLU A 61 -7.71 8.76 2.41
N ASP A 62 -8.98 8.78 2.00
CA ASP A 62 -9.98 7.77 2.38
C ASP A 62 -10.20 6.77 1.25
N PRO A 63 -9.77 5.51 1.41
CA PRO A 63 -9.94 4.48 0.40
C PRO A 63 -11.43 4.14 0.14
N ASN A 64 -12.33 4.30 1.13
CA ASN A 64 -13.75 4.05 0.92
C ASN A 64 -14.38 5.10 0.00
N LYS A 65 -13.94 6.35 0.11
CA LYS A 65 -14.36 7.43 -0.80
C LYS A 65 -13.94 7.16 -2.23
N ILE A 66 -12.75 6.57 -2.43
CA ILE A 66 -12.27 6.15 -3.76
C ILE A 66 -13.19 5.10 -4.36
N LEU A 67 -13.63 4.12 -3.57
CA LEU A 67 -14.47 3.00 -4.00
C LEU A 67 -15.97 3.34 -4.05
N SER A 68 -16.41 4.49 -3.58
CA SER A 68 -17.84 4.86 -3.52
C SER A 68 -18.54 4.95 -4.89
N LYS A 69 -17.78 5.27 -5.95
CA LYS A 69 -18.33 5.30 -7.33
C LYS A 69 -18.17 3.92 -7.97
N THR A 70 -19.25 3.20 -8.06
CA THR A 70 -19.36 1.88 -8.70
C THR A 70 -20.36 1.93 -9.84
N PHE A 71 -20.32 0.94 -10.72
CA PHE A 71 -21.25 0.77 -11.83
C PHE A 71 -22.14 -0.45 -11.55
N GLY A 72 -23.45 -0.32 -11.73
CA GLY A 72 -24.42 -1.40 -11.45
C GLY A 72 -24.64 -2.35 -12.63
N ASP A 73 -24.22 -1.94 -13.82
CA ASP A 73 -24.39 -2.76 -15.02
C ASP A 73 -23.13 -3.61 -15.26
N VAL A 74 -23.25 -4.89 -14.98
CA VAL A 74 -22.20 -5.89 -15.21
C VAL A 74 -22.57 -6.84 -16.36
N GLU A 75 -23.73 -6.62 -17.03
CA GLU A 75 -24.23 -7.45 -18.15
C GLU A 75 -24.08 -8.96 -17.91
N GLY A 76 -24.31 -9.41 -16.67
CA GLY A 76 -24.18 -10.82 -16.29
C GLY A 76 -22.75 -11.32 -16.08
N TYR A 77 -21.72 -10.45 -16.09
CA TYR A 77 -20.35 -10.86 -15.80
C TYR A 77 -20.22 -11.36 -14.36
N ASN A 78 -19.86 -12.62 -14.19
CA ASN A 78 -19.86 -13.32 -12.90
C ASN A 78 -18.50 -13.97 -12.55
N ASP A 79 -17.44 -13.64 -13.29
CA ASP A 79 -16.09 -14.16 -13.07
C ASP A 79 -15.18 -13.14 -12.37
N MET A 80 -13.96 -13.55 -12.02
CA MET A 80 -13.00 -12.68 -11.36
C MET A 80 -12.48 -11.59 -12.29
N VAL A 81 -12.41 -10.36 -11.77
CA VAL A 81 -11.68 -9.25 -12.37
C VAL A 81 -10.32 -9.18 -11.72
N ILE A 82 -9.24 -9.21 -12.51
CA ILE A 82 -7.87 -9.18 -12.01
C ILE A 82 -7.13 -7.98 -12.57
N GLN A 83 -6.47 -7.23 -11.69
CA GLN A 83 -5.50 -6.22 -12.07
C GLN A 83 -4.12 -6.64 -11.58
N LYS A 84 -3.17 -6.77 -12.51
CA LYS A 84 -1.80 -7.25 -12.28
C LYS A 84 -0.81 -6.10 -12.27
N ASN A 85 0.35 -6.34 -11.63
CA ASN A 85 1.55 -5.49 -11.70
C ASN A 85 1.30 -4.04 -11.24
N ILE A 86 0.45 -3.86 -10.24
CA ILE A 86 0.24 -2.56 -9.61
C ILE A 86 1.48 -2.23 -8.79
N SER A 87 2.15 -1.11 -9.07
CA SER A 87 3.35 -0.70 -8.32
C SER A 87 3.04 -0.48 -6.84
N VAL A 88 3.89 -1.03 -5.99
CA VAL A 88 3.90 -0.83 -4.54
C VAL A 88 5.15 -0.05 -4.16
N GLN A 89 4.96 1.13 -3.59
CA GLN A 89 6.01 1.97 -3.01
C GLN A 89 5.57 2.35 -1.61
N SER A 90 6.10 1.65 -0.62
CA SER A 90 5.72 1.80 0.79
C SER A 90 6.96 1.99 1.67
N HIS A 91 6.76 2.16 2.98
CA HIS A 91 7.84 2.29 3.94
C HIS A 91 7.61 1.36 5.13
N CYS A 92 8.66 0.62 5.46
CA CYS A 92 8.67 -0.27 6.62
C CYS A 92 8.51 0.53 7.91
N GLU A 93 7.52 0.20 8.73
CA GLU A 93 7.24 0.91 9.98
C GLU A 93 8.36 0.77 11.02
N HIS A 94 9.20 -0.27 10.92
CA HIS A 94 10.28 -0.49 11.89
C HIS A 94 11.53 0.36 11.62
N HIS A 95 11.78 0.74 10.36
CA HIS A 95 13.03 1.39 9.97
C HIS A 95 12.84 2.61 9.05
N MET A 96 11.62 2.95 8.68
CA MET A 96 11.29 3.95 7.64
C MET A 96 11.99 3.71 6.29
N ALA A 97 12.52 2.52 6.08
CA ALA A 97 13.16 2.14 4.82
C ALA A 97 12.11 1.75 3.76
N PRO A 98 12.36 2.01 2.47
CA PRO A 98 11.41 1.68 1.41
C PRO A 98 11.09 0.19 1.31
N ILE A 99 9.84 -0.10 0.98
CA ILE A 99 9.34 -1.40 0.51
C ILE A 99 8.92 -1.20 -0.94
N LEU A 100 9.59 -1.86 -1.88
CA LEU A 100 9.39 -1.68 -3.31
C LEU A 100 8.96 -3.00 -3.95
N GLY A 101 7.86 -2.98 -4.69
CA GLY A 101 7.36 -4.21 -5.29
C GLY A 101 6.13 -4.02 -6.17
N ILE A 102 5.39 -5.10 -6.34
CA ILE A 102 4.16 -5.15 -7.13
C ILE A 102 3.04 -5.82 -6.33
N ALA A 103 1.83 -5.37 -6.58
CA ALA A 103 0.61 -6.00 -6.11
C ALA A 103 -0.21 -6.57 -7.28
N HIS A 104 -0.86 -7.68 -7.03
CA HIS A 104 -1.91 -8.23 -7.87
C HIS A 104 -3.19 -8.25 -7.05
N VAL A 105 -4.26 -7.69 -7.61
CA VAL A 105 -5.55 -7.55 -6.94
C VAL A 105 -6.61 -8.20 -7.80
N ALA A 106 -7.41 -9.08 -7.21
CA ALA A 106 -8.59 -9.63 -7.85
C ALA A 106 -9.82 -9.50 -6.95
N TYR A 107 -10.97 -9.32 -7.58
CA TYR A 107 -12.24 -9.44 -6.90
C TYR A 107 -13.27 -10.18 -7.76
N MET A 108 -14.21 -10.83 -7.11
CA MET A 108 -15.36 -11.47 -7.74
C MET A 108 -16.55 -10.53 -7.55
N PRO A 109 -17.08 -9.91 -8.63
CA PRO A 109 -18.21 -9.00 -8.51
C PRO A 109 -19.44 -9.71 -7.91
N ASN A 110 -20.26 -8.96 -7.19
CA ASN A 110 -21.61 -9.35 -6.85
C ASN A 110 -22.59 -8.69 -7.85
N GLU A 111 -23.10 -7.52 -7.51
CA GLU A 111 -24.02 -6.75 -8.37
C GLU A 111 -23.34 -5.53 -9.01
N ARG A 112 -22.16 -5.17 -8.55
CA ARG A 112 -21.47 -3.93 -8.94
C ARG A 112 -20.01 -4.17 -9.28
N VAL A 113 -19.53 -3.40 -10.24
CA VAL A 113 -18.11 -3.32 -10.61
C VAL A 113 -17.55 -1.95 -10.29
N VAL A 114 -16.25 -1.90 -10.11
CA VAL A 114 -15.50 -0.67 -9.86
C VAL A 114 -14.55 -0.39 -11.03
N GLY A 115 -14.33 0.89 -11.32
CA GLY A 115 -13.36 1.27 -12.35
C GLY A 115 -11.96 0.76 -12.01
N LEU A 116 -11.26 0.17 -12.98
CA LEU A 116 -9.94 -0.49 -12.76
C LEU A 116 -8.91 0.42 -12.09
N SER A 117 -8.88 1.71 -12.47
CA SER A 117 -7.99 2.70 -11.86
C SER A 117 -8.17 2.86 -10.34
N LYS A 118 -9.35 2.53 -9.81
CA LYS A 118 -9.63 2.65 -8.39
C LYS A 118 -9.00 1.51 -7.57
N LEU A 119 -8.84 0.33 -8.15
CA LEU A 119 -8.09 -0.76 -7.54
C LEU A 119 -6.64 -0.33 -7.29
N ALA A 120 -5.99 0.24 -8.32
CA ALA A 120 -4.63 0.76 -8.19
C ALA A 120 -4.53 1.91 -7.17
N ARG A 121 -5.52 2.81 -7.13
CA ARG A 121 -5.55 3.90 -6.14
C ARG A 121 -5.69 3.41 -4.71
N VAL A 122 -6.49 2.37 -4.46
CA VAL A 122 -6.59 1.78 -3.12
C VAL A 122 -5.26 1.16 -2.68
N VAL A 123 -4.57 0.46 -3.59
CA VAL A 123 -3.20 -0.04 -3.33
C VAL A 123 -2.28 1.14 -2.99
N GLU A 124 -2.33 2.23 -3.75
CA GLU A 124 -1.50 3.42 -3.51
C GLU A 124 -1.78 4.05 -2.14
N VAL A 125 -3.06 4.28 -1.79
CA VAL A 125 -3.44 4.88 -0.50
C VAL A 125 -2.85 4.12 0.69
N PHE A 126 -2.94 2.79 0.68
CA PHE A 126 -2.38 1.99 1.76
C PHE A 126 -0.85 1.87 1.68
N SER A 127 -0.27 1.85 0.48
CA SER A 127 1.18 1.83 0.30
C SER A 127 1.83 3.12 0.79
N ARG A 128 1.18 4.27 0.61
CA ARG A 128 1.68 5.59 1.06
C ARG A 128 1.46 5.83 2.56
N ARG A 129 1.76 4.81 3.37
CA ARG A 129 1.72 4.81 4.84
C ARG A 129 2.89 4.02 5.40
N MET A 130 3.14 4.14 6.71
CA MET A 130 4.06 3.24 7.42
C MET A 130 3.40 1.85 7.54
N GLN A 131 4.07 0.79 7.04
CA GLN A 131 3.47 -0.53 6.89
C GLN A 131 4.36 -1.69 7.34
N THR A 132 3.70 -2.79 7.74
CA THR A 132 4.20 -4.14 7.49
C THR A 132 3.53 -4.67 6.22
N GLN A 133 4.20 -5.54 5.48
CA GLN A 133 3.64 -6.05 4.22
C GLN A 133 2.37 -6.87 4.44
N GLU A 134 2.29 -7.61 5.54
CA GLU A 134 1.12 -8.40 5.95
C GLU A 134 -0.09 -7.51 6.21
N ARG A 135 0.10 -6.41 6.94
CA ARG A 135 -0.96 -5.44 7.23
C ARG A 135 -1.41 -4.73 5.95
N LEU A 136 -0.48 -4.32 5.10
CA LEU A 136 -0.77 -3.71 3.80
C LEU A 136 -1.66 -4.62 2.95
N THR A 137 -1.27 -5.89 2.79
CA THR A 137 -2.01 -6.88 2.00
C THR A 137 -3.43 -7.09 2.54
N LYS A 138 -3.56 -7.23 3.86
CA LYS A 138 -4.85 -7.39 4.54
C LYS A 138 -5.74 -6.16 4.41
N GLN A 139 -5.20 -4.95 4.61
CA GLN A 139 -5.97 -3.70 4.53
C GLN A 139 -6.57 -3.50 3.14
N ILE A 140 -5.80 -3.74 2.08
CA ILE A 140 -6.28 -3.68 0.70
C ILE A 140 -7.44 -4.66 0.50
N ALA A 141 -7.25 -5.94 0.86
CA ALA A 141 -8.25 -6.98 0.65
C ALA A 141 -9.54 -6.72 1.42
N THR A 142 -9.45 -6.37 2.71
CA THR A 142 -10.65 -6.11 3.53
C THR A 142 -11.41 -4.88 3.06
N THR A 143 -10.71 -3.81 2.68
CA THR A 143 -11.37 -2.60 2.17
C THR A 143 -12.12 -2.87 0.87
N LEU A 144 -11.53 -3.62 -0.05
CA LEU A 144 -12.20 -4.00 -1.29
C LEU A 144 -13.41 -4.90 -1.02
N MET A 145 -13.28 -5.89 -0.13
CA MET A 145 -14.38 -6.78 0.22
C MET A 145 -15.57 -6.02 0.81
N ASP A 146 -15.29 -5.13 1.77
CA ASP A 146 -16.32 -4.37 2.49
C ASP A 146 -16.97 -3.29 1.61
N SER A 147 -16.17 -2.54 0.83
CA SER A 147 -16.70 -1.44 0.03
C SER A 147 -17.43 -1.88 -1.23
N LEU A 148 -17.01 -2.99 -1.84
CA LEU A 148 -17.63 -3.51 -3.07
C LEU A 148 -18.69 -4.57 -2.79
N GLN A 149 -18.83 -5.01 -1.53
CA GLN A 149 -19.69 -6.16 -1.19
C GLN A 149 -19.43 -7.35 -2.12
N ALA A 150 -18.15 -7.57 -2.44
CA ALA A 150 -17.72 -8.57 -3.40
C ALA A 150 -17.98 -10.01 -2.90
N LYS A 151 -18.18 -10.95 -3.79
CA LYS A 151 -18.29 -12.40 -3.45
C LYS A 151 -16.96 -12.98 -2.99
N GLY A 152 -15.84 -12.31 -3.30
CA GLY A 152 -14.50 -12.67 -2.86
C GLY A 152 -13.47 -11.67 -3.32
N VAL A 153 -12.34 -11.63 -2.61
CA VAL A 153 -11.19 -10.79 -2.94
C VAL A 153 -9.91 -11.59 -2.73
N ALA A 154 -8.93 -11.39 -3.62
CA ALA A 154 -7.58 -11.90 -3.50
C ALA A 154 -6.58 -10.77 -3.70
N VAL A 155 -5.60 -10.66 -2.81
CA VAL A 155 -4.48 -9.73 -2.94
C VAL A 155 -3.17 -10.49 -2.72
N THR A 156 -2.23 -10.30 -3.65
CA THR A 156 -0.87 -10.81 -3.56
C THR A 156 0.08 -9.63 -3.70
N ILE A 157 1.04 -9.50 -2.78
CA ILE A 157 2.12 -8.52 -2.88
C ILE A 157 3.45 -9.26 -2.90
N ASN A 158 4.31 -8.93 -3.88
CA ASN A 158 5.69 -9.38 -3.94
C ASN A 158 6.59 -8.14 -3.89
N ALA A 159 7.42 -8.03 -2.86
CA ALA A 159 8.22 -6.83 -2.63
C ALA A 159 9.60 -7.13 -2.01
N THR A 160 10.54 -6.23 -2.25
CA THR A 160 11.84 -6.14 -1.59
C THR A 160 11.79 -5.12 -0.46
N HIS A 161 12.45 -5.44 0.66
CA HIS A 161 12.52 -4.57 1.83
C HIS A 161 13.92 -3.97 1.96
N GLN A 162 14.07 -2.66 1.76
CA GLN A 162 15.38 -2.01 1.81
C GLN A 162 16.03 -2.10 3.19
N CYS A 163 15.26 -2.27 4.25
CA CYS A 163 15.77 -2.54 5.59
C CYS A 163 16.50 -3.90 5.72
N MET A 164 16.30 -4.82 4.77
CA MET A 164 16.98 -6.11 4.68
C MET A 164 18.09 -6.14 3.62
N THR A 165 17.97 -5.32 2.58
CA THR A 165 18.90 -5.34 1.43
C THR A 165 20.07 -4.39 1.65
N THR A 166 19.82 -3.16 2.10
CA THR A 166 20.85 -2.09 2.23
C THR A 166 21.55 -2.06 3.59
N ARG A 167 21.00 -2.73 4.58
CA ARG A 167 21.51 -2.82 5.95
C ARG A 167 21.12 -4.15 6.60
N GLY A 168 21.51 -4.36 7.87
CA GLY A 168 21.16 -5.57 8.63
C GLY A 168 21.77 -6.82 7.99
N ILE A 169 20.93 -7.76 7.57
CA ILE A 169 21.37 -9.05 7.03
C ILE A 169 21.86 -8.98 5.58
N LYS A 170 21.70 -7.84 4.89
CA LYS A 170 22.19 -7.56 3.52
C LYS A 170 21.85 -8.66 2.50
N LYS A 171 20.58 -9.07 2.44
CA LYS A 171 20.07 -10.06 1.47
C LYS A 171 19.43 -9.34 0.28
N GLU A 172 20.24 -8.96 -0.70
CA GLU A 172 19.85 -8.10 -1.82
C GLU A 172 18.77 -8.72 -2.72
N GLN A 173 18.81 -10.03 -2.93
CA GLN A 173 17.87 -10.74 -3.81
C GLN A 173 16.63 -11.29 -3.06
N ALA A 174 16.54 -11.11 -1.75
CA ALA A 174 15.41 -11.60 -0.99
C ALA A 174 14.15 -10.80 -1.31
N THR A 175 13.09 -11.49 -1.68
CA THR A 175 11.75 -10.95 -1.84
C THR A 175 10.79 -11.58 -0.85
N THR A 176 9.78 -10.83 -0.45
CA THR A 176 8.71 -11.31 0.43
C THR A 176 7.40 -11.37 -0.34
N ILE A 177 6.72 -12.50 -0.29
CA ILE A 177 5.40 -12.65 -0.89
C ILE A 177 4.38 -12.79 0.22
N THR A 178 3.34 -11.96 0.19
CA THR A 178 2.18 -12.04 1.07
C THR A 178 0.91 -12.20 0.26
N ASN A 179 0.01 -13.07 0.73
CA ASN A 179 -1.29 -13.32 0.12
C ASN A 179 -2.40 -13.11 1.15
N TYR A 180 -3.52 -12.56 0.71
CA TYR A 180 -4.72 -12.49 1.53
C TYR A 180 -5.96 -12.77 0.70
N TYR A 181 -6.75 -13.77 1.13
CA TYR A 181 -7.92 -14.28 0.43
C TYR A 181 -9.17 -14.12 1.29
N LEU A 182 -10.27 -13.67 0.69
CA LEU A 182 -11.58 -13.51 1.33
C LEU A 182 -12.69 -14.09 0.46
N GLY A 183 -13.76 -14.57 1.09
CA GLY A 183 -14.92 -15.14 0.42
C GLY A 183 -14.51 -16.25 -0.55
N LYS A 184 -15.04 -16.23 -1.78
CA LYS A 184 -14.85 -17.29 -2.76
C LYS A 184 -13.38 -17.66 -3.01
N PHE A 185 -12.44 -16.71 -2.95
CA PHE A 185 -11.01 -17.04 -3.10
C PHE A 185 -10.44 -17.78 -1.88
N LYS A 186 -11.04 -17.65 -0.70
CA LYS A 186 -10.63 -18.39 0.50
C LYS A 186 -11.29 -19.77 0.55
N ASP A 187 -12.55 -19.85 0.16
CA ASP A 187 -13.40 -21.03 0.37
C ASP A 187 -13.36 -22.03 -0.80
N ASP A 188 -12.93 -21.59 -1.99
CA ASP A 188 -12.84 -22.38 -3.23
C ASP A 188 -11.39 -22.45 -3.72
N LEU A 189 -10.73 -23.59 -3.49
CA LEU A 189 -9.35 -23.84 -3.88
C LEU A 189 -9.14 -23.79 -5.40
N ALA A 190 -10.13 -24.18 -6.19
CA ALA A 190 -10.05 -24.11 -7.66
C ALA A 190 -10.03 -22.64 -8.13
N CYS A 191 -10.86 -21.78 -7.52
CA CYS A 191 -10.87 -20.35 -7.77
C CYS A 191 -9.53 -19.71 -7.37
N GLN A 192 -9.00 -20.05 -6.20
CA GLN A 192 -7.69 -19.59 -5.73
C GLN A 192 -6.56 -20.00 -6.68
N ASN A 193 -6.52 -21.26 -7.11
CA ASN A 193 -5.51 -21.78 -8.03
C ASN A 193 -5.61 -21.12 -9.42
N ARG A 194 -6.80 -20.81 -9.89
CA ARG A 194 -7.00 -20.03 -11.12
C ARG A 194 -6.38 -18.63 -11.02
N TYR A 195 -6.64 -17.93 -9.92
CA TYR A 195 -6.04 -16.63 -9.64
C TYR A 195 -4.50 -16.71 -9.64
N LEU A 196 -3.92 -17.67 -8.92
CA LEU A 196 -2.47 -17.84 -8.85
C LEU A 196 -1.84 -18.11 -10.23
N ARG A 197 -2.49 -18.91 -11.07
CA ARG A 197 -2.04 -19.15 -12.45
C ARG A 197 -2.07 -17.86 -13.28
N PHE A 198 -3.12 -17.06 -13.18
CA PHE A 198 -3.22 -15.80 -13.93
C PHE A 198 -2.14 -14.79 -13.52
N ILE A 199 -1.85 -14.64 -12.23
CA ILE A 199 -0.82 -13.69 -11.79
C ILE A 199 0.60 -14.18 -12.12
N SER A 200 0.83 -15.49 -12.22
CA SER A 200 2.13 -16.07 -12.57
C SER A 200 2.39 -16.12 -14.07
N SER A 201 1.37 -16.05 -14.91
CA SER A 201 1.52 -16.09 -16.37
C SER A 201 2.17 -14.80 -16.89
N LYS A 202 3.19 -14.94 -17.71
CA LYS A 202 3.67 -13.87 -18.60
C LYS A 202 2.67 -13.78 -19.75
N ILE A 203 1.78 -12.80 -19.74
CA ILE A 203 0.96 -12.43 -20.90
C ILE A 203 1.65 -11.26 -21.58
#